data_abc96c61f7c888d6a77b4a4d943b23f8
#
_entry.id   abc96c61f7c888d6a77b4a4d943b23f8
#
_cell.length_a   1.000
_cell.length_b   1.000
_cell.length_c   1.000
_cell.angle_alpha   90.00
_cell.angle_beta   90.00
_cell.angle_gamma   90.00
#
_symmetry.space_group_name_H-M   'P 1'
#
loop_
_entity.id
_entity.type
_entity.pdbx_description
1 polymer ?
#
loop_
_entity_poly.entity_id
_entity_poly.type
_entity_poly.pdbx_seq_one_letter_code
_entity_poly.pdbx_strand_id
1 'polypeptide(L)'
;FPSRYIHIGGDEAQKTHWKKCPLCQTRMKKEGLANEEDLQGYFMQRISDYVRSKGREVIGWDELTNSSFLPEGSIILGWQGYGKAALKAAEKGHRFIMTPARIMYLIRYQGPQWFEPLTYFGNNTLKDVYDYEPVQKDWKPEYASLLMGVQGSMWTEFCNKPEDVDYLLFPRLAAVAEVAWTQPEKKDWA
;
A
#
# COMPACT_ATOMS: atom_id res chain seq x y z
N PHE A 1 8.27 -10.06 -17.82
CA PHE A 1 8.22 -10.09 -16.35
C PHE A 1 8.06 -11.54 -15.88
N PRO A 2 9.00 -12.09 -15.11
CA PRO A 2 8.89 -13.46 -14.60
C PRO A 2 8.00 -13.56 -13.33
N SER A 3 7.68 -12.43 -12.69
CA SER A 3 6.91 -12.40 -11.45
C SER A 3 5.53 -13.04 -11.61
N ARG A 4 5.13 -13.80 -10.61
CA ARG A 4 3.75 -14.29 -10.46
C ARG A 4 2.77 -13.13 -10.23
N TYR A 5 3.23 -12.05 -9.67
CA TYR A 5 2.40 -10.90 -9.26
C TYR A 5 2.54 -9.74 -10.22
N ILE A 6 1.41 -9.09 -10.54
CA ILE A 6 1.34 -7.85 -11.32
C ILE A 6 0.64 -6.80 -10.47
N HIS A 7 1.35 -5.70 -10.19
CA HIS A 7 0.75 -4.56 -9.50
C HIS A 7 0.00 -3.69 -10.51
N ILE A 8 -1.27 -3.41 -10.24
CA ILE A 8 -2.15 -2.68 -11.15
C ILE A 8 -2.52 -1.26 -10.67
N GLY A 9 -1.87 -0.78 -9.61
CA GLY A 9 -2.11 0.56 -9.07
C GLY A 9 -3.43 0.67 -8.32
N GLY A 10 -4.19 1.71 -8.63
CA GLY A 10 -5.52 1.97 -8.05
C GLY A 10 -5.57 3.16 -7.12
N ASP A 11 -4.41 3.77 -6.82
CA ASP A 11 -4.23 4.89 -5.92
C ASP A 11 -4.68 6.22 -6.51
N GLU A 12 -5.16 7.11 -5.65
CA GLU A 12 -5.36 8.55 -5.87
C GLU A 12 -6.09 8.96 -7.16
N ALA A 13 -6.91 8.07 -7.73
CA ALA A 13 -7.67 8.36 -8.93
C ALA A 13 -8.70 9.47 -8.67
N GLN A 14 -8.47 10.66 -9.25
CA GLN A 14 -9.34 11.82 -9.11
C GLN A 14 -10.61 11.64 -9.94
N LYS A 15 -11.77 11.61 -9.28
CA LYS A 15 -13.06 11.29 -9.91
C LYS A 15 -13.90 12.51 -10.28
N THR A 16 -13.39 13.73 -10.05
CA THR A 16 -14.12 14.98 -10.30
C THR A 16 -14.61 15.09 -11.75
N HIS A 17 -13.77 14.69 -12.69
CA HIS A 17 -14.14 14.71 -14.12
C HIS A 17 -15.12 13.59 -14.48
N TRP A 18 -15.04 12.43 -13.85
CA TRP A 18 -15.92 11.29 -14.11
C TRP A 18 -17.38 11.60 -13.77
N LYS A 19 -17.61 12.40 -12.71
CA LYS A 19 -18.94 12.88 -12.31
C LYS A 19 -19.67 13.67 -13.39
N LYS A 20 -18.91 14.37 -14.22
CA LYS A 20 -19.43 15.24 -15.30
C LYS A 20 -19.25 14.65 -16.69
N CYS A 21 -18.55 13.53 -16.84
CA CYS A 21 -18.26 12.91 -18.12
C CYS A 21 -19.47 12.10 -18.61
N PRO A 22 -20.10 12.45 -19.76
CA PRO A 22 -21.25 11.70 -20.25
C PRO A 22 -20.97 10.23 -20.53
N LEU A 23 -19.75 9.90 -21.00
CA LEU A 23 -19.35 8.53 -21.27
C LEU A 23 -19.21 7.73 -19.98
N CYS A 24 -18.63 8.31 -18.93
CA CYS A 24 -18.52 7.68 -17.61
C CYS A 24 -19.91 7.41 -17.02
N GLN A 25 -20.81 8.41 -17.04
CA GLN A 25 -22.16 8.27 -16.54
C GLN A 25 -22.99 7.27 -17.35
N THR A 26 -22.82 7.21 -18.67
CA THR A 26 -23.44 6.20 -19.52
C THR A 26 -22.92 4.80 -19.19
N ARG A 27 -21.62 4.66 -18.98
CA ARG A 27 -21.02 3.37 -18.58
C ARG A 27 -21.56 2.93 -17.22
N MET A 28 -21.60 3.83 -16.25
CA MET A 28 -22.14 3.50 -14.93
C MET A 28 -23.58 3.00 -15.01
N LYS A 29 -24.44 3.69 -15.74
CA LYS A 29 -25.84 3.25 -15.95
C LYS A 29 -25.90 1.86 -16.63
N LYS A 30 -25.10 1.65 -17.67
CA LYS A 30 -25.09 0.39 -18.43
C LYS A 30 -24.67 -0.80 -17.57
N GLU A 31 -23.66 -0.61 -16.70
CA GLU A 31 -23.09 -1.67 -15.88
C GLU A 31 -23.73 -1.74 -14.46
N GLY A 32 -24.71 -0.88 -14.16
CA GLY A 32 -25.41 -0.87 -12.86
C GLY A 32 -24.50 -0.40 -11.69
N LEU A 33 -23.54 0.47 -11.96
CA LEU A 33 -22.58 0.96 -10.96
C LEU A 33 -23.19 2.11 -10.15
N ALA A 34 -23.03 2.07 -8.83
CA ALA A 34 -23.67 3.02 -7.94
C ALA A 34 -23.00 4.40 -7.90
N ASN A 35 -21.68 4.44 -8.09
CA ASN A 35 -20.87 5.65 -7.97
C ASN A 35 -19.53 5.51 -8.71
N GLU A 36 -18.72 6.57 -8.70
CA GLU A 36 -17.43 6.60 -9.40
C GLU A 36 -16.37 5.68 -8.77
N GLU A 37 -16.50 5.33 -7.48
CA GLU A 37 -15.65 4.29 -6.87
C GLU A 37 -15.95 2.93 -7.51
N ASP A 38 -17.21 2.63 -7.75
CA ASP A 38 -17.61 1.40 -8.45
C ASP A 38 -17.21 1.42 -9.92
N LEU A 39 -17.17 2.60 -10.57
CA LEU A 39 -16.63 2.71 -11.92
C LEU A 39 -15.14 2.38 -11.97
N GLN A 40 -14.36 2.84 -10.99
CA GLN A 40 -12.97 2.45 -10.84
C GLN A 40 -12.87 0.94 -10.57
N GLY A 41 -13.66 0.41 -9.65
CA GLY A 41 -13.70 -1.03 -9.34
C GLY A 41 -14.02 -1.89 -10.55
N TYR A 42 -14.98 -1.48 -11.37
CA TYR A 42 -15.30 -2.14 -12.64
C TYR A 42 -14.10 -2.17 -13.60
N PHE A 43 -13.39 -1.06 -13.74
CA PHE A 43 -12.16 -1.01 -14.53
C PHE A 43 -11.10 -1.97 -13.98
N MET A 44 -10.86 -1.92 -12.67
CA MET A 44 -9.87 -2.76 -12.00
C MET A 44 -10.24 -4.25 -12.10
N GLN A 45 -11.53 -4.59 -12.02
CA GLN A 45 -12.01 -5.96 -12.23
C GLN A 45 -11.65 -6.47 -13.62
N ARG A 46 -11.89 -5.70 -14.66
CA ARG A 46 -11.56 -6.09 -16.04
C ARG A 46 -10.07 -6.30 -16.26
N ILE A 47 -9.23 -5.44 -15.68
CA ILE A 47 -7.78 -5.60 -15.74
C ILE A 47 -7.35 -6.84 -14.96
N SER A 48 -7.93 -7.06 -13.78
CA SER A 48 -7.66 -8.24 -12.95
C SER A 48 -8.00 -9.54 -13.68
N ASP A 49 -9.14 -9.60 -14.34
CA ASP A 49 -9.57 -10.77 -15.14
C ASP A 49 -8.57 -11.04 -16.26
N TYR A 50 -8.09 -10.00 -16.94
CA TYR A 50 -7.07 -10.16 -17.97
C TYR A 50 -5.74 -10.66 -17.38
N VAL A 51 -5.26 -10.10 -16.29
CA VAL A 51 -4.03 -10.52 -15.62
C VAL A 51 -4.14 -11.99 -15.17
N ARG A 52 -5.27 -12.35 -14.58
CA ARG A 52 -5.55 -13.74 -14.14
C ARG A 52 -5.62 -14.70 -15.31
N SER A 53 -6.17 -14.29 -16.46
CA SER A 53 -6.19 -15.11 -17.68
C SER A 53 -4.79 -15.44 -18.23
N LYS A 54 -3.77 -14.68 -17.77
CA LYS A 54 -2.35 -14.93 -18.07
C LYS A 54 -1.65 -15.75 -16.96
N GLY A 55 -2.40 -16.34 -16.04
CA GLY A 55 -1.86 -17.13 -14.93
C GLY A 55 -1.11 -16.29 -13.88
N ARG A 56 -1.43 -15.00 -13.77
CA ARG A 56 -0.81 -14.08 -12.80
C ARG A 56 -1.80 -13.67 -11.72
N GLU A 57 -1.29 -13.21 -10.58
CA GLU A 57 -2.07 -12.68 -9.48
C GLU A 57 -1.95 -11.14 -9.43
N VAL A 58 -2.99 -10.50 -8.95
CA VAL A 58 -3.08 -9.03 -8.90
C VAL A 58 -2.69 -8.50 -7.54
N ILE A 59 -1.88 -7.45 -7.54
CA ILE A 59 -1.65 -6.59 -6.38
C ILE A 59 -2.18 -5.20 -6.70
N GLY A 60 -2.78 -4.51 -5.73
CA GLY A 60 -3.18 -3.11 -5.88
C GLY A 60 -3.16 -2.36 -4.56
N TRP A 61 -3.23 -1.04 -4.64
CA TRP A 61 -3.30 -0.18 -3.48
C TRP A 61 -4.63 -0.30 -2.74
N ASP A 62 -4.67 0.11 -1.50
CA ASP A 62 -5.82 -0.11 -0.60
C ASP A 62 -7.09 0.66 -0.99
N GLU A 63 -7.02 1.63 -1.91
CA GLU A 63 -8.19 2.27 -2.52
C GLU A 63 -9.09 1.29 -3.28
N LEU A 64 -8.55 0.16 -3.74
CA LEU A 64 -9.39 -0.89 -4.33
C LEU A 64 -10.50 -1.34 -3.38
N THR A 65 -10.29 -1.22 -2.07
CA THR A 65 -11.30 -1.58 -1.04
C THR A 65 -12.46 -0.60 -0.94
N ASN A 66 -12.37 0.57 -1.59
CA ASN A 66 -13.43 1.59 -1.58
C ASN A 66 -14.60 1.23 -2.51
N SER A 67 -14.34 0.40 -3.51
CA SER A 67 -15.39 -0.09 -4.42
C SER A 67 -16.11 -1.31 -3.84
N SER A 68 -17.36 -1.49 -4.25
CA SER A 68 -18.08 -2.76 -4.04
C SER A 68 -17.50 -3.90 -4.91
N PHE A 69 -16.73 -3.57 -5.95
CA PHE A 69 -16.09 -4.50 -6.88
C PHE A 69 -14.60 -4.70 -6.53
N LEU A 70 -14.32 -5.29 -5.38
CA LEU A 70 -12.95 -5.71 -5.09
C LEU A 70 -12.68 -7.04 -5.81
N PRO A 71 -11.73 -7.08 -6.78
CA PRO A 71 -11.49 -8.30 -7.56
C PRO A 71 -11.05 -9.45 -6.67
N GLU A 72 -11.70 -10.61 -6.83
CA GLU A 72 -11.41 -11.81 -6.05
C GLU A 72 -9.94 -12.20 -6.15
N GLY A 73 -9.34 -12.61 -5.03
CA GLY A 73 -7.95 -13.04 -4.96
C GLY A 73 -6.91 -11.91 -5.09
N SER A 74 -7.35 -10.64 -5.18
CA SER A 74 -6.42 -9.50 -5.15
C SER A 74 -5.67 -9.43 -3.83
N ILE A 75 -4.40 -9.04 -3.92
CA ILE A 75 -3.55 -8.73 -2.77
C ILE A 75 -3.55 -7.22 -2.60
N ILE A 76 -3.77 -6.75 -1.39
CA ILE A 76 -3.93 -5.32 -1.10
C ILE A 76 -2.70 -4.77 -0.38
N LEU A 77 -2.10 -3.72 -0.92
CA LEU A 77 -1.08 -2.94 -0.24
C LEU A 77 -1.73 -1.87 0.64
N GLY A 78 -1.62 -2.04 1.94
CA GLY A 78 -2.14 -1.08 2.93
C GLY A 78 -1.15 0.05 3.14
N TRP A 79 -1.37 1.20 2.49
CA TRP A 79 -0.44 2.33 2.55
C TRP A 79 -1.00 3.56 3.26
N GLN A 80 -2.31 3.78 3.21
CA GLN A 80 -2.89 5.02 3.74
C GLN A 80 -2.69 5.16 5.24
N GLY A 81 -2.03 6.26 5.63
CA GLY A 81 -1.74 6.58 7.03
C GLY A 81 -0.93 5.49 7.72
N TYR A 82 -1.54 4.76 8.62
CA TYR A 82 -0.98 3.60 9.34
C TYR A 82 -1.41 2.25 8.74
N GLY A 83 -1.95 2.23 7.53
CA GLY A 83 -2.33 1.00 6.83
C GLY A 83 -3.68 0.41 7.25
N LYS A 84 -4.53 1.16 7.95
CA LYS A 84 -5.84 0.66 8.43
C LYS A 84 -6.77 0.18 7.31
N ALA A 85 -6.60 0.64 6.09
CA ALA A 85 -7.39 0.17 4.97
C ALA A 85 -7.13 -1.30 4.60
N ALA A 86 -5.95 -1.85 4.96
CA ALA A 86 -5.67 -3.27 4.83
C ALA A 86 -6.61 -4.13 5.69
N LEU A 87 -7.12 -3.60 6.81
CA LEU A 87 -8.13 -4.30 7.62
C LEU A 87 -9.39 -4.62 6.81
N LYS A 88 -9.87 -3.70 5.97
CA LYS A 88 -11.03 -3.94 5.10
C LYS A 88 -10.78 -5.10 4.12
N ALA A 89 -9.55 -5.25 3.65
CA ALA A 89 -9.16 -6.37 2.80
C ALA A 89 -9.16 -7.69 3.59
N ALA A 90 -8.55 -7.69 4.78
CA ALA A 90 -8.52 -8.86 5.67
C ALA A 90 -9.91 -9.32 6.09
N GLU A 91 -10.82 -8.39 6.41
CA GLU A 91 -12.24 -8.67 6.74
C GLU A 91 -12.99 -9.37 5.60
N LYS A 92 -12.57 -9.12 4.35
CA LYS A 92 -13.10 -9.77 3.14
C LYS A 92 -12.30 -11.02 2.73
N GLY A 93 -11.34 -11.46 3.55
CA GLY A 93 -10.51 -12.64 3.28
C GLY A 93 -9.40 -12.44 2.24
N HIS A 94 -9.08 -11.19 1.87
CA HIS A 94 -7.99 -10.89 0.96
C HIS A 94 -6.65 -10.89 1.67
N ARG A 95 -5.62 -11.42 1.02
CA ARG A 95 -4.22 -11.26 1.46
C ARG A 95 -3.81 -9.79 1.35
N PHE A 96 -2.89 -9.37 2.21
CA PHE A 96 -2.40 -8.01 2.21
C PHE A 96 -0.91 -7.91 2.52
N ILE A 97 -0.33 -6.77 2.15
CA ILE A 97 1.05 -6.36 2.45
C ILE A 97 0.95 -5.01 3.16
N MET A 98 1.71 -4.83 4.24
CA MET A 98 1.73 -3.57 4.97
C MET A 98 2.88 -2.68 4.49
N THR A 99 2.51 -1.50 4.00
CA THR A 99 3.45 -0.44 3.59
C THR A 99 2.95 0.94 4.02
N PRO A 100 2.57 1.12 5.32
CA PRO A 100 1.92 2.35 5.77
C PRO A 100 2.81 3.57 5.58
N ALA A 101 2.25 4.62 4.97
CA ALA A 101 2.98 5.83 4.61
C ALA A 101 3.58 6.57 5.80
N ARG A 102 3.04 6.39 7.00
CA ARG A 102 3.57 7.00 8.22
C ARG A 102 4.83 6.32 8.73
N ILE A 103 5.04 5.04 8.41
CA ILE A 103 6.12 4.22 8.98
C ILE A 103 7.03 3.64 7.89
N MET A 104 6.45 3.08 6.82
CA MET A 104 7.20 2.34 5.80
C MET A 104 7.55 3.17 4.56
N TYR A 105 7.10 4.44 4.47
CA TYR A 105 7.59 5.35 3.44
C TYR A 105 8.90 5.98 3.91
N LEU A 106 10.01 5.48 3.37
CA LEU A 106 11.36 5.87 3.75
C LEU A 106 11.80 7.18 3.07
N ILE A 107 10.89 8.15 3.03
CA ILE A 107 11.02 9.44 2.36
C ILE A 107 10.89 10.62 3.32
N ARG A 108 10.88 10.36 4.62
CA ARG A 108 10.68 11.39 5.66
C ARG A 108 11.99 11.65 6.40
N TYR A 109 12.03 12.75 7.14
CA TYR A 109 13.15 13.07 8.00
C TYR A 109 13.43 11.96 9.02
N GLN A 110 14.69 11.59 9.18
CA GLN A 110 15.12 10.58 10.14
C GLN A 110 15.37 11.18 11.55
N GLY A 111 15.53 12.49 11.62
CA GLY A 111 15.76 13.27 12.83
C GLY A 111 15.17 14.69 12.73
N PRO A 112 15.72 15.68 13.46
CA PRO A 112 15.28 17.06 13.38
C PRO A 112 15.51 17.65 11.99
N GLN A 113 14.44 18.08 11.33
CA GLN A 113 14.45 18.45 9.90
C GLN A 113 15.46 19.55 9.52
N TRP A 114 15.82 20.44 10.46
CA TRP A 114 16.79 21.51 10.19
C TRP A 114 18.24 21.05 10.11
N PHE A 115 18.52 19.81 10.44
CA PHE A 115 19.84 19.18 10.26
C PHE A 115 19.88 18.19 9.09
N GLU A 116 18.77 17.99 8.40
CA GLU A 116 18.66 16.98 7.37
C GLU A 116 18.45 17.60 5.97
N PRO A 117 18.83 16.89 4.91
CA PRO A 117 18.47 17.28 3.55
C PRO A 117 16.96 17.41 3.38
N LEU A 118 16.51 18.33 2.52
CA LEU A 118 15.10 18.51 2.23
C LEU A 118 14.49 17.21 1.74
N THR A 119 13.40 16.81 2.39
CA THR A 119 12.62 15.63 1.99
C THR A 119 11.13 15.82 2.33
N TYR A 120 10.34 14.76 2.23
CA TYR A 120 8.91 14.81 2.50
C TYR A 120 8.63 15.10 3.99
N PHE A 121 7.58 15.85 4.28
CA PHE A 121 7.29 16.35 5.62
C PHE A 121 7.09 15.25 6.68
N GLY A 122 7.40 15.61 7.94
CA GLY A 122 7.26 14.76 9.11
C GLY A 122 8.43 13.81 9.32
N ASN A 123 8.58 13.36 10.55
CA ASN A 123 9.65 12.48 10.97
C ASN A 123 9.22 11.01 10.89
N ASN A 124 10.19 10.17 10.61
CA ASN A 124 10.08 8.72 10.66
C ASN A 124 11.46 8.16 11.02
N THR A 125 11.70 8.00 12.31
CA THR A 125 13.00 7.60 12.83
C THR A 125 13.27 6.11 12.61
N LEU A 126 14.52 5.69 12.77
CA LEU A 126 14.88 4.27 12.76
C LEU A 126 14.06 3.48 13.79
N LYS A 127 13.85 4.07 14.98
CA LYS A 127 13.08 3.42 16.05
C LYS A 127 11.59 3.28 15.69
N ASP A 128 10.99 4.27 15.03
CA ASP A 128 9.60 4.20 14.59
C ASP A 128 9.38 3.01 13.64
N VAL A 129 10.31 2.79 12.71
CA VAL A 129 10.27 1.65 11.79
C VAL A 129 10.49 0.34 12.53
N TYR A 130 11.49 0.30 13.43
CA TYR A 130 11.82 -0.90 14.20
C TYR A 130 10.68 -1.37 15.11
N ASP A 131 10.01 -0.44 15.79
CA ASP A 131 8.90 -0.73 16.73
C ASP A 131 7.59 -1.08 16.02
N TYR A 132 7.53 -0.95 14.70
CA TYR A 132 6.30 -1.21 13.97
C TYR A 132 5.89 -2.67 14.03
N GLU A 133 4.60 -2.90 14.28
CA GLU A 133 3.97 -4.23 14.22
C GLU A 133 2.93 -4.26 13.09
N PRO A 134 3.11 -5.12 12.07
CA PRO A 134 2.26 -5.14 10.88
C PRO A 134 0.81 -5.54 11.18
N VAL A 135 0.60 -6.44 12.13
CA VAL A 135 -0.73 -6.82 12.62
C VAL A 135 -1.00 -6.04 13.89
N GLN A 136 -1.95 -5.13 13.82
CA GLN A 136 -2.28 -4.28 14.95
C GLN A 136 -2.94 -5.10 16.07
N LYS A 137 -2.68 -4.73 17.33
CA LYS A 137 -3.16 -5.47 18.52
C LYS A 137 -4.68 -5.58 18.64
N ASP A 138 -5.40 -4.65 18.03
CA ASP A 138 -6.86 -4.60 17.99
C ASP A 138 -7.47 -5.40 16.81
N TRP A 139 -6.63 -6.01 15.97
CA TRP A 139 -7.08 -6.84 14.87
C TRP A 139 -7.34 -8.27 15.33
N LYS A 140 -8.24 -8.96 14.64
CA LYS A 140 -8.49 -10.38 14.92
C LYS A 140 -7.25 -11.22 14.60
N PRO A 141 -6.86 -12.17 15.48
CA PRO A 141 -5.65 -12.98 15.28
C PRO A 141 -5.60 -13.72 13.95
N GLU A 142 -6.74 -14.16 13.43
CA GLU A 142 -6.82 -14.87 12.14
C GLU A 142 -6.34 -14.03 10.96
N TYR A 143 -6.36 -12.69 11.05
CA TYR A 143 -5.88 -11.82 9.97
C TYR A 143 -4.36 -11.88 9.78
N ALA A 144 -3.61 -12.33 10.78
CA ALA A 144 -2.18 -12.56 10.66
C ALA A 144 -1.85 -13.57 9.55
N SER A 145 -2.71 -14.57 9.32
CA SER A 145 -2.53 -15.57 8.26
C SER A 145 -2.70 -15.01 6.84
N LEU A 146 -3.33 -13.84 6.71
CA LEU A 146 -3.52 -13.14 5.44
C LEU A 146 -2.41 -12.12 5.14
N LEU A 147 -1.58 -11.77 6.14
CA LEU A 147 -0.42 -10.91 5.96
C LEU A 147 0.66 -11.66 5.17
N MET A 148 1.04 -11.11 4.02
CA MET A 148 2.13 -11.65 3.21
C MET A 148 3.51 -11.09 3.61
N GLY A 149 3.54 -9.94 4.27
CA GLY A 149 4.75 -9.27 4.70
C GLY A 149 4.61 -7.76 4.77
N VAL A 150 5.77 -7.09 4.82
CA VAL A 150 5.89 -5.64 4.82
C VAL A 150 6.69 -5.16 3.63
N GLN A 151 6.50 -3.90 3.25
CA GLN A 151 7.27 -3.25 2.18
C GLN A 151 7.72 -1.86 2.64
N GLY A 152 9.01 -1.57 2.53
CA GLY A 152 9.52 -0.21 2.56
C GLY A 152 9.32 0.45 1.20
N SER A 153 8.70 1.63 1.15
CA SER A 153 8.47 2.37 -0.09
C SER A 153 9.36 3.60 -0.14
N MET A 154 10.04 3.76 -1.27
CA MET A 154 10.89 4.89 -1.57
C MET A 154 10.35 5.65 -2.78
N TRP A 155 10.02 6.92 -2.59
CA TRP A 155 9.55 7.84 -3.62
C TRP A 155 10.61 8.94 -3.84
N THR A 156 10.80 9.37 -5.06
CA THR A 156 12.02 10.09 -5.45
C THR A 156 11.81 11.58 -5.70
N GLU A 157 10.72 12.16 -5.23
CA GLU A 157 10.39 13.60 -5.43
C GLU A 157 11.51 14.52 -4.93
N PHE A 158 12.25 14.09 -3.90
CA PHE A 158 13.34 14.86 -3.30
C PHE A 158 14.73 14.24 -3.54
N CYS A 159 14.84 13.23 -4.40
CA CYS A 159 16.11 12.59 -4.71
C CYS A 159 16.69 13.15 -6.01
N ASN A 160 17.76 13.91 -5.92
CA ASN A 160 18.44 14.51 -7.08
C ASN A 160 19.66 13.69 -7.51
N LYS A 161 20.18 12.82 -6.67
CA LYS A 161 21.38 12.00 -6.88
C LYS A 161 21.28 10.68 -6.11
N PRO A 162 22.06 9.65 -6.48
CA PRO A 162 22.02 8.34 -5.83
C PRO A 162 22.22 8.38 -4.31
N GLU A 163 23.11 9.26 -3.83
CA GLU A 163 23.41 9.38 -2.39
C GLU A 163 22.18 9.83 -1.58
N ASP A 164 21.24 10.56 -2.18
CA ASP A 164 19.99 10.95 -1.52
C ASP A 164 19.12 9.71 -1.26
N VAL A 165 19.13 8.75 -2.19
CA VAL A 165 18.42 7.47 -2.04
C VAL A 165 19.04 6.65 -0.91
N ASP A 166 20.36 6.50 -0.89
CA ASP A 166 21.08 5.77 0.16
C ASP A 166 20.81 6.39 1.53
N TYR A 167 20.89 7.72 1.62
CA TYR A 167 20.61 8.46 2.86
C TYR A 167 19.18 8.20 3.37
N LEU A 168 18.19 8.23 2.50
CA LEU A 168 16.80 8.04 2.90
C LEU A 168 16.47 6.58 3.24
N LEU A 169 17.11 5.62 2.57
CA LEU A 169 16.88 4.20 2.83
C LEU A 169 17.56 3.73 4.12
N PHE A 170 18.83 4.09 4.32
CA PHE A 170 19.64 3.57 5.42
C PHE A 170 19.70 4.54 6.59
N PRO A 171 19.69 3.99 7.87
CA PRO A 171 19.63 2.57 8.20
C PRO A 171 18.20 1.97 8.26
N ARG A 172 17.14 2.73 7.97
CA ARG A 172 15.75 2.31 8.17
C ARG A 172 15.37 1.05 7.38
N LEU A 173 15.97 0.82 6.22
CA LEU A 173 15.74 -0.42 5.44
C LEU A 173 16.15 -1.67 6.21
N ALA A 174 17.19 -1.58 7.07
CA ALA A 174 17.56 -2.67 7.96
C ALA A 174 16.47 -2.95 9.01
N ALA A 175 15.84 -1.89 9.55
CA ALA A 175 14.71 -2.03 10.46
C ALA A 175 13.47 -2.63 9.77
N VAL A 176 13.23 -2.29 8.48
CA VAL A 176 12.16 -2.97 7.70
C VAL A 176 12.44 -4.46 7.59
N ALA A 177 13.69 -4.85 7.35
CA ALA A 177 14.07 -6.27 7.33
C ALA A 177 13.86 -6.94 8.69
N GLU A 178 14.20 -6.27 9.78
CA GLU A 178 13.96 -6.77 11.15
C GLU A 178 12.46 -6.99 11.40
N VAL A 179 11.62 -6.04 11.05
CA VAL A 179 10.15 -6.18 11.15
C VAL A 179 9.62 -7.34 10.32
N ALA A 180 10.23 -7.58 9.14
CA ALA A 180 9.78 -8.64 8.23
C ALA A 180 10.17 -10.06 8.68
N TRP A 181 11.32 -10.22 9.34
CA TRP A 181 11.93 -11.53 9.57
C TRP A 181 12.01 -11.94 11.03
N THR A 182 11.93 -10.97 11.98
CA THR A 182 12.06 -11.26 13.40
C THR A 182 10.70 -11.28 14.09
N GLN A 183 10.45 -12.31 14.86
CA GLN A 183 9.25 -12.41 15.68
C GLN A 183 9.23 -11.27 16.72
N PRO A 184 8.08 -10.64 17.00
CA PRO A 184 8.02 -9.49 17.91
C PRO A 184 8.68 -9.69 19.27
N GLU A 185 8.52 -10.87 19.85
CA GLU A 185 9.08 -11.23 21.16
C GLU A 185 10.59 -11.47 21.15
N LYS A 186 11.21 -11.50 19.97
CA LYS A 186 12.66 -11.67 19.79
C LYS A 186 13.35 -10.37 19.38
N LYS A 187 12.59 -9.31 19.14
CA LYS A 187 13.18 -8.01 18.84
C LYS A 187 13.91 -7.47 20.07
N ASP A 188 15.12 -7.00 19.88
CA ASP A 188 15.94 -6.36 20.91
C ASP A 188 16.58 -5.10 20.33
N TRP A 189 16.21 -3.96 20.88
CA TRP A 189 16.72 -2.65 20.42
C TRP A 189 18.05 -2.29 21.06
N ALA A 190 18.50 -2.95 22.11
CA ALA A 190 19.70 -2.64 22.87
C ALA A 190 21.01 -2.75 22.06
#